data_05ac4b532be46102ebe29f4b4ea110ca
#
_entry.id   05ac4b532be46102ebe29f4b4ea110ca
#
_cell.length_a   1.000
_cell.length_b   1.000
_cell.length_c   1.000
_cell.angle_alpha   90.00
_cell.angle_beta   90.00
_cell.angle_gamma   90.00
#
_symmetry.space_group_name_H-M   'P 1'
#
loop_
_entity.id
_entity.type
_entity.pdbx_description
1 polymer ?
#
loop_
_entity_poly.entity_id
_entity_poly.type
_entity_poly.pdbx_seq_one_letter_code
_entity_poly.pdbx_strand_id
1 'polypeptide(L)'
;MEVRIEVATLRDARTVLLVEGASDLVAVQTLAQRRGRDLAGEGVRVLAMGGATNIGHYLEQLGPRGRGLRLAGLYDVAEEGFVRRGLERAGLGTAPLAELGFHVCVRDLEDELIRALGTDGMQEVLAAEGDLRSFRLFQRQPAQQGRELPAQLRRFIGTRPAARRRTPDCWCRRSTWSACRVRWTRCSRRWRRRAGRHQLGSVEPVSRPPKR
;
A
#
# COMPACT_ATOMS: atom_id res chain seq x y z
N MET A 1 17.31 -9.99 12.63
CA MET A 1 17.41 -10.05 11.14
C MET A 1 17.36 -8.61 10.66
N GLU A 2 18.49 -8.11 10.21
CA GLU A 2 18.60 -6.71 9.75
C GLU A 2 17.88 -6.55 8.42
N VAL A 3 16.83 -5.73 8.39
CA VAL A 3 16.08 -5.43 7.17
C VAL A 3 16.94 -4.48 6.34
N ARG A 4 17.67 -5.01 5.37
CA ARG A 4 18.40 -4.19 4.40
C ARG A 4 17.45 -3.55 3.41
N ILE A 5 17.20 -2.26 3.60
CA ILE A 5 16.51 -1.47 2.59
C ILE A 5 17.52 -1.25 1.44
N GLU A 6 17.21 -1.71 0.24
CA GLU A 6 18.06 -1.46 -0.93
C GLU A 6 18.10 0.04 -1.25
N VAL A 7 19.17 0.66 -0.82
CA VAL A 7 19.42 2.10 -0.94
C VAL A 7 19.39 2.57 -2.39
N ALA A 8 19.77 1.70 -3.33
CA ALA A 8 19.78 2.01 -4.76
C ALA A 8 18.39 2.31 -5.32
N THR A 9 17.34 1.66 -4.81
CA THR A 9 15.95 1.87 -5.23
C THR A 9 15.35 3.20 -4.77
N LEU A 10 16.02 3.90 -3.85
CA LEU A 10 15.52 5.12 -3.22
C LEU A 10 16.22 6.41 -3.68
N ARG A 11 17.13 6.36 -4.67
CA ARG A 11 17.94 7.52 -5.07
C ARG A 11 17.12 8.76 -5.41
N ASP A 12 16.01 8.60 -6.13
CA ASP A 12 15.15 9.70 -6.58
C ASP A 12 13.81 9.73 -5.82
N ALA A 13 13.72 9.02 -4.71
CA ALA A 13 12.49 8.96 -3.92
C ALA A 13 12.30 10.25 -3.11
N ARG A 14 11.15 10.87 -3.24
CA ARG A 14 10.66 11.94 -2.36
C ARG A 14 9.66 11.41 -1.35
N THR A 15 8.97 10.35 -1.71
CA THR A 15 7.95 9.70 -0.87
C THR A 15 8.09 8.19 -0.94
N VAL A 16 7.96 7.55 0.21
CA VAL A 16 7.88 6.10 0.31
C VAL A 16 6.50 5.70 0.80
N LEU A 17 5.86 4.80 0.05
CA LEU A 17 4.61 4.15 0.47
C LEU A 17 4.96 2.78 1.03
N LEU A 18 4.76 2.60 2.31
CA LEU A 18 4.98 1.36 3.03
C LEU A 18 3.75 0.47 2.93
N VAL A 19 3.94 -0.78 2.58
CA VAL A 19 2.90 -1.81 2.54
C VAL A 19 3.38 -3.07 3.24
N GLU A 20 2.48 -3.91 3.73
CA GLU A 20 2.86 -5.06 4.53
C GLU A 20 3.69 -6.08 3.73
N GLY A 21 3.17 -6.52 2.59
CA GLY A 21 3.72 -7.63 1.82
C GLY A 21 3.95 -7.35 0.34
N ALA A 22 4.53 -8.33 -0.33
CA ALA A 22 4.80 -8.26 -1.77
C ALA A 22 3.50 -8.23 -2.60
N SER A 23 2.42 -8.84 -2.11
CA SER A 23 1.09 -8.78 -2.75
C SER A 23 0.54 -7.36 -2.79
N ASP A 24 0.66 -6.64 -1.68
CA ASP A 24 0.19 -5.25 -1.57
C ASP A 24 1.01 -4.32 -2.47
N LEU A 25 2.31 -4.55 -2.54
CA LEU A 25 3.20 -3.81 -3.44
C LEU A 25 2.76 -3.96 -4.89
N VAL A 26 2.55 -5.20 -5.36
CA VAL A 26 2.08 -5.48 -6.72
C VAL A 26 0.71 -4.84 -6.97
N ALA A 27 -0.21 -4.95 -6.03
CA ALA A 27 -1.55 -4.37 -6.15
C ALA A 27 -1.49 -2.85 -6.30
N VAL A 28 -0.70 -2.16 -5.47
CA VAL A 28 -0.53 -0.70 -5.53
C VAL A 28 0.10 -0.28 -6.86
N GLN A 29 1.15 -0.96 -7.31
CA GLN A 29 1.83 -0.65 -8.57
C GLN A 29 0.90 -0.83 -9.77
N THR A 30 0.18 -1.96 -9.82
CA THR A 30 -0.79 -2.24 -10.89
C THR A 30 -1.91 -1.21 -10.89
N LEU A 31 -2.39 -0.82 -9.71
CA LEU A 31 -3.39 0.22 -9.57
C LEU A 31 -2.92 1.58 -10.10
N ALA A 32 -1.69 1.94 -9.82
CA ALA A 32 -1.09 3.18 -10.31
C ALA A 32 -0.98 3.17 -11.84
N GLN A 33 -0.45 2.09 -12.43
CA GLN A 33 -0.35 1.94 -13.88
C GLN A 33 -1.69 2.09 -14.58
N ARG A 34 -2.75 1.45 -14.06
CA ARG A 34 -4.10 1.56 -14.61
C ARG A 34 -4.69 2.97 -14.55
N ARG A 35 -4.21 3.77 -13.62
CA ARG A 35 -4.57 5.18 -13.52
C ARG A 35 -3.66 6.09 -14.35
N GLY A 36 -2.83 5.53 -15.20
CA GLY A 36 -1.87 6.28 -16.01
C GLY A 36 -0.87 7.05 -15.13
N ARG A 37 -0.59 6.54 -13.91
CA ARG A 37 0.35 7.18 -13.00
C ARG A 37 1.71 6.49 -13.06
N ASP A 38 2.73 7.26 -13.30
CA ASP A 38 4.13 6.86 -13.13
C ASP A 38 4.59 7.22 -11.72
N LEU A 39 4.47 6.27 -10.79
CA LEU A 39 4.91 6.48 -9.40
C LEU A 39 6.40 6.81 -9.33
N ALA A 40 7.21 6.20 -10.18
CA ALA A 40 8.65 6.42 -10.22
C ALA A 40 8.98 7.83 -10.65
N GLY A 41 8.39 8.30 -11.75
CA GLY A 41 8.53 9.68 -12.22
C GLY A 41 7.95 10.70 -11.26
N GLU A 42 6.91 10.34 -10.48
CA GLU A 42 6.37 11.16 -9.40
C GLU A 42 7.26 11.16 -8.14
N GLY A 43 8.40 10.47 -8.14
CA GLY A 43 9.30 10.34 -6.99
C GLY A 43 8.73 9.51 -5.84
N VAL A 44 7.82 8.58 -6.15
CA VAL A 44 7.20 7.66 -5.18
C VAL A 44 7.80 6.27 -5.33
N ARG A 45 8.19 5.67 -4.22
CA ARG A 45 8.59 4.27 -4.17
C ARG A 45 7.66 3.51 -3.25
N VAL A 46 7.23 2.33 -3.67
CA VAL A 46 6.44 1.41 -2.84
C VAL A 46 7.40 0.36 -2.29
N LEU A 47 7.37 0.17 -0.98
CA LEU A 47 8.20 -0.82 -0.29
C LEU A 47 7.33 -1.79 0.50
N ALA A 48 7.57 -3.07 0.29
CA ALA A 48 7.00 -4.14 1.12
C ALA A 48 7.87 -4.34 2.36
N MET A 49 7.26 -4.24 3.54
CA MET A 49 7.97 -4.32 4.82
C MET A 49 8.33 -5.76 5.23
N GLY A 50 7.67 -6.77 4.63
CA GLY A 50 7.82 -8.16 5.04
C GLY A 50 7.14 -8.49 6.38
N GLY A 51 6.11 -7.73 6.72
CA GLY A 51 5.29 -7.83 7.92
C GLY A 51 5.18 -6.48 8.64
N ALA A 52 4.01 -6.23 9.23
CA ALA A 52 3.69 -4.96 9.89
C ALA A 52 4.59 -4.64 11.10
N THR A 53 5.12 -5.64 11.78
CA THR A 53 6.04 -5.46 12.91
C THR A 53 7.33 -4.74 12.54
N ASN A 54 7.71 -4.78 11.26
CA ASN A 54 8.92 -4.12 10.76
C ASN A 54 8.76 -2.61 10.54
N ILE A 55 7.54 -2.08 10.65
CA ILE A 55 7.24 -0.68 10.33
C ILE A 55 8.13 0.32 11.08
N GLY A 56 8.40 0.08 12.36
CA GLY A 56 9.24 0.96 13.18
C GLY A 56 10.62 1.18 12.56
N HIS A 57 11.25 0.12 12.08
CA HIS A 57 12.55 0.16 11.43
C HIS A 57 12.55 1.02 10.15
N TYR A 58 11.51 0.85 9.30
CA TYR A 58 11.37 1.68 8.10
C TYR A 58 11.13 3.15 8.42
N LEU A 59 10.31 3.44 9.43
CA LEU A 59 10.02 4.82 9.86
C LEU A 59 11.26 5.52 10.40
N GLU A 60 12.09 4.84 11.18
CA GLU A 60 13.33 5.36 11.72
C GLU A 60 14.36 5.63 10.63
N GLN A 61 14.58 4.66 9.71
CA GLN A 61 15.59 4.80 8.67
C GLN A 61 15.20 5.79 7.56
N LEU A 62 13.94 5.87 7.20
CA LEU A 62 13.49 6.65 6.05
C LEU A 62 12.87 7.99 6.43
N GLY A 63 12.34 8.09 7.65
CA GLY A 63 11.66 9.28 8.17
C GLY A 63 12.58 10.44 8.51
N PRO A 64 12.07 11.43 9.29
CA PRO A 64 12.77 12.68 9.60
C PRO A 64 14.12 12.50 10.28
N ARG A 65 14.26 11.45 11.09
CA ARG A 65 15.50 11.14 11.82
C ARG A 65 16.51 10.34 10.97
N GLY A 66 16.08 9.81 9.83
CA GLY A 66 16.91 9.06 8.90
C GLY A 66 17.14 9.83 7.60
N ARG A 67 16.51 9.40 6.52
CA ARG A 67 16.68 9.98 5.18
C ARG A 67 15.84 11.23 4.91
N GLY A 68 14.97 11.64 5.80
CA GLY A 68 14.07 12.78 5.62
C GLY A 68 13.01 12.60 4.53
N LEU A 69 12.71 11.34 4.14
CA LEU A 69 11.72 11.06 3.12
C LEU A 69 10.30 11.23 3.69
N ARG A 70 9.37 11.60 2.83
CA ARG A 70 7.96 11.56 3.18
C ARG A 70 7.51 10.11 3.25
N LEU A 71 6.76 9.78 4.30
CA LEU A 71 6.25 8.44 4.51
C LEU A 71 4.74 8.43 4.41
N ALA A 72 4.24 7.38 3.80
CA ALA A 72 2.82 7.01 3.76
C ALA A 72 2.72 5.49 3.93
N GLY A 73 1.56 4.96 4.28
CA GLY A 73 1.41 3.53 4.45
C GLY A 73 -0.01 3.03 4.31
N LEU A 74 -0.12 1.74 3.99
CA LEU A 74 -1.34 0.95 4.11
C LEU A 74 -1.12 -0.09 5.21
N TYR A 75 -2.12 -0.29 6.04
CA TYR A 75 -2.07 -1.24 7.17
C TYR A 75 -3.44 -1.85 7.42
N ASP A 76 -3.45 -3.06 7.97
CA ASP A 76 -4.67 -3.73 8.40
C ASP A 76 -5.12 -3.23 9.78
N VAL A 77 -6.42 -3.24 10.04
CA VAL A 77 -6.99 -2.77 11.33
C VAL A 77 -6.27 -3.39 12.54
N ALA A 78 -5.94 -4.68 12.47
CA ALA A 78 -5.25 -5.38 13.56
C ALA A 78 -3.85 -4.81 13.86
N GLU A 79 -3.27 -4.07 12.95
CA GLU A 79 -1.90 -3.58 12.99
C GLU A 79 -1.78 -2.11 13.40
N GLU A 80 -2.91 -1.43 13.56
CA GLU A 80 -2.94 -0.01 13.92
C GLU A 80 -2.03 0.33 15.11
N GLY A 81 -2.00 -0.52 16.12
CA GLY A 81 -1.16 -0.32 17.29
C GLY A 81 0.34 -0.34 16.99
N PHE A 82 0.80 -1.16 16.04
CA PHE A 82 2.21 -1.17 15.60
C PHE A 82 2.55 0.10 14.83
N VAL A 83 1.66 0.52 13.92
CA VAL A 83 1.83 1.73 13.11
C VAL A 83 1.91 2.95 14.00
N ARG A 84 0.98 3.12 14.94
CA ARG A 84 0.92 4.24 15.87
C ARG A 84 2.19 4.36 16.69
N ARG A 85 2.58 3.27 17.38
CA ARG A 85 3.81 3.25 18.19
C ARG A 85 5.08 3.49 17.36
N GLY A 86 5.11 2.99 16.12
CA GLY A 86 6.22 3.23 15.20
C GLY A 86 6.35 4.71 14.84
N LEU A 87 5.24 5.37 14.50
CA LEU A 87 5.21 6.79 14.14
C LEU A 87 5.62 7.69 15.31
N GLU A 88 5.12 7.41 16.51
CA GLU A 88 5.48 8.14 17.72
C GLU A 88 6.99 8.05 18.00
N ARG A 89 7.56 6.84 17.98
CA ARG A 89 9.01 6.62 18.17
C ARG A 89 9.85 7.29 17.10
N ALA A 90 9.41 7.27 15.85
CA ALA A 90 10.10 7.94 14.75
C ALA A 90 9.97 9.49 14.79
N GLY A 91 9.19 10.04 15.72
CA GLY A 91 8.97 11.49 15.84
C GLY A 91 8.05 12.06 14.77
N LEU A 92 7.20 11.24 14.16
CA LEU A 92 6.23 11.66 13.14
C LEU A 92 4.91 12.20 13.73
N GLY A 93 4.76 12.13 15.05
CA GLY A 93 3.63 12.70 15.79
C GLY A 93 2.55 11.70 16.16
N THR A 94 1.54 12.22 16.87
CA THR A 94 0.41 11.47 17.43
C THR A 94 -0.94 11.82 16.76
N ALA A 95 -0.90 12.62 15.70
CA ALA A 95 -2.09 12.98 14.94
C ALA A 95 -2.83 11.73 14.38
N PRO A 96 -4.11 11.84 13.99
CA PRO A 96 -4.81 10.74 13.36
C PRO A 96 -4.00 10.14 12.19
N LEU A 97 -3.87 8.82 12.14
CA LEU A 97 -3.00 8.12 11.18
C LEU A 97 -3.25 8.55 9.74
N ALA A 98 -4.51 8.76 9.37
CA ALA A 98 -4.88 9.27 8.05
C ALA A 98 -4.29 10.66 7.76
N GLU A 99 -4.07 11.49 8.80
CA GLU A 99 -3.41 12.79 8.66
C GLU A 99 -1.92 12.68 8.48
N LEU A 100 -1.32 11.66 9.07
CA LEU A 100 0.07 11.32 8.88
C LEU A 100 0.34 10.61 7.55
N GLY A 101 -0.71 10.27 6.79
CA GLY A 101 -0.61 9.60 5.48
C GLY A 101 -0.73 8.08 5.56
N PHE A 102 -1.10 7.55 6.73
CA PHE A 102 -1.30 6.10 6.92
C PHE A 102 -2.79 5.78 6.88
N HIS A 103 -3.17 4.84 6.01
CA HIS A 103 -4.56 4.50 5.74
C HIS A 103 -4.83 3.04 6.02
N VAL A 104 -5.94 2.79 6.71
CA VAL A 104 -6.36 1.44 7.07
C VAL A 104 -7.01 0.73 5.87
N CYS A 105 -6.62 -0.53 5.65
CA CYS A 105 -7.40 -1.52 4.92
C CYS A 105 -8.35 -2.19 5.92
N VAL A 106 -9.65 -2.13 5.67
CA VAL A 106 -10.63 -2.78 6.56
C VAL A 106 -10.60 -4.27 6.30
N ARG A 107 -10.11 -5.06 7.21
CA ARG A 107 -9.72 -6.47 7.17
C ARG A 107 -8.37 -6.67 6.50
N ASP A 108 -8.33 -6.85 5.16
CA ASP A 108 -7.11 -7.07 4.37
C ASP A 108 -7.32 -6.64 2.92
N LEU A 109 -6.26 -6.72 2.13
CA LEU A 109 -6.31 -6.37 0.72
C LEU A 109 -7.24 -7.29 -0.07
N GLU A 110 -7.28 -8.58 0.27
CA GLU A 110 -8.15 -9.57 -0.38
C GLU A 110 -9.63 -9.20 -0.23
N ASP A 111 -10.05 -8.74 0.95
CA ASP A 111 -11.42 -8.27 1.20
C ASP A 111 -11.75 -7.01 0.39
N GLU A 112 -10.81 -6.05 0.29
CA GLU A 112 -10.98 -4.85 -0.53
C GLU A 112 -11.12 -5.20 -2.02
N LEU A 113 -10.34 -6.19 -2.50
CA LEU A 113 -10.40 -6.64 -3.89
C LEU A 113 -11.73 -7.38 -4.20
N ILE A 114 -12.19 -8.26 -3.30
CA ILE A 114 -13.47 -8.96 -3.44
C ILE A 114 -14.61 -7.95 -3.44
N ARG A 115 -14.55 -6.93 -2.58
CA ARG A 115 -15.55 -5.87 -2.53
C ARG A 115 -15.56 -5.02 -3.80
N ALA A 116 -14.39 -4.78 -4.39
CA ALA A 116 -14.24 -3.97 -5.60
C ALA A 116 -14.71 -4.69 -6.87
N LEU A 117 -14.47 -5.99 -6.96
CA LEU A 117 -14.80 -6.81 -8.13
C LEU A 117 -16.20 -7.47 -8.04
N GLY A 118 -16.69 -7.65 -6.82
CA GLY A 118 -17.80 -8.55 -6.55
C GLY A 118 -17.37 -10.03 -6.64
N THR A 119 -18.24 -10.92 -6.17
CA THR A 119 -17.96 -12.35 -6.16
C THR A 119 -17.86 -12.97 -7.56
N ASP A 120 -18.62 -12.47 -8.50
CA ASP A 120 -18.64 -12.98 -9.87
C ASP A 120 -17.37 -12.55 -10.63
N GLY A 121 -17.02 -11.27 -10.55
CA GLY A 121 -15.78 -10.78 -11.12
C GLY A 121 -14.53 -11.48 -10.55
N MET A 122 -14.57 -11.85 -9.27
CA MET A 122 -13.51 -12.63 -8.63
C MET A 122 -13.43 -14.06 -9.19
N GLN A 123 -14.57 -14.72 -9.41
CA GLN A 123 -14.60 -16.05 -10.02
C GLN A 123 -14.12 -16.02 -11.48
N GLU A 124 -14.44 -14.98 -12.25
CA GLU A 124 -13.89 -14.77 -13.60
C GLU A 124 -12.38 -14.66 -13.59
N VAL A 125 -11.81 -13.95 -12.61
CA VAL A 125 -10.36 -13.86 -12.43
C VAL A 125 -9.76 -15.23 -12.13
N LEU A 126 -10.35 -15.98 -11.19
CA LEU A 126 -9.90 -17.34 -10.88
C LEU A 126 -10.00 -18.29 -12.10
N ALA A 127 -11.02 -18.12 -12.94
CA ALA A 127 -11.14 -18.86 -14.19
C ALA A 127 -10.01 -18.54 -15.17
N ALA A 128 -9.69 -17.25 -15.33
CA ALA A 128 -8.63 -16.79 -16.21
C ALA A 128 -7.23 -17.25 -15.77
N GLU A 129 -7.03 -17.40 -14.46
CA GLU A 129 -5.79 -17.91 -13.86
C GLU A 129 -5.74 -19.46 -13.82
N GLY A 130 -6.81 -20.16 -14.22
CA GLY A 130 -6.90 -21.61 -14.14
C GLY A 130 -7.20 -22.16 -12.74
N ASP A 131 -7.48 -21.30 -11.79
CA ASP A 131 -7.69 -21.65 -10.37
C ASP A 131 -9.16 -21.93 -9.99
N LEU A 132 -10.12 -21.68 -10.90
CA LEU A 132 -11.54 -21.85 -10.60
C LEU A 132 -11.88 -23.29 -10.20
N ARG A 133 -11.29 -24.29 -10.87
CA ARG A 133 -11.50 -25.71 -10.52
C ARG A 133 -11.02 -26.00 -9.10
N SER A 134 -9.88 -25.48 -8.74
CA SER A 134 -9.31 -25.63 -7.39
C SER A 134 -10.18 -24.94 -6.34
N PHE A 135 -10.73 -23.77 -6.67
CA PHE A 135 -11.68 -23.07 -5.81
C PHE A 135 -12.96 -23.88 -5.61
N ARG A 136 -13.51 -24.48 -6.68
CA ARG A 136 -14.71 -25.36 -6.57
C ARG A 136 -14.45 -26.58 -5.68
N LEU A 137 -13.26 -27.17 -5.73
CA LEU A 137 -12.87 -28.26 -4.82
C LEU A 137 -12.72 -27.77 -3.37
N PHE A 138 -12.14 -26.59 -3.17
CA PHE A 138 -12.04 -25.96 -1.85
C PHE A 138 -13.41 -25.71 -1.24
N GLN A 139 -14.39 -25.24 -2.00
CA GLN A 139 -15.75 -25.00 -1.53
C GLN A 139 -16.45 -26.27 -0.99
N ARG A 140 -16.09 -27.46 -1.50
CA ARG A 140 -16.64 -28.76 -1.06
C ARG A 140 -16.08 -29.24 0.27
N GLN A 141 -15.01 -28.61 0.79
CA GLN A 141 -14.44 -29.01 2.07
C GLN A 141 -15.42 -28.70 3.22
N PRO A 142 -15.55 -29.60 4.22
CA PRO A 142 -16.48 -29.41 5.34
C PRO A 142 -16.29 -28.06 6.06
N ALA A 143 -15.05 -27.61 6.19
CA ALA A 143 -14.70 -26.32 6.82
C ALA A 143 -15.17 -25.08 6.04
N GLN A 144 -15.65 -25.24 4.81
CA GLN A 144 -16.17 -24.17 3.96
C GLN A 144 -17.70 -24.20 3.84
N GLN A 145 -18.33 -25.32 4.23
CA GLN A 145 -19.77 -25.44 4.21
C GLN A 145 -20.41 -24.44 5.19
N GLY A 146 -21.47 -23.77 4.74
CA GLY A 146 -22.14 -22.72 5.55
C GLY A 146 -21.44 -21.35 5.58
N ARG A 147 -20.29 -21.20 4.91
CA ARG A 147 -19.65 -19.87 4.76
C ARG A 147 -20.20 -19.15 3.54
N GLU A 148 -20.40 -17.86 3.68
CA GLU A 148 -20.74 -16.97 2.57
C GLU A 148 -19.63 -16.97 1.50
N LEU A 149 -20.02 -16.83 0.23
CA LEU A 149 -19.10 -16.87 -0.92
C LEU A 149 -17.93 -15.86 -0.82
N PRO A 150 -18.12 -14.60 -0.37
CA PRO A 150 -17.01 -13.69 -0.16
C PRO A 150 -15.97 -14.22 0.86
N ALA A 151 -16.44 -14.84 1.94
CA ALA A 151 -15.55 -15.40 2.96
C ALA A 151 -14.78 -16.62 2.45
N GLN A 152 -15.41 -17.46 1.61
CA GLN A 152 -14.76 -18.58 0.95
C GLN A 152 -13.67 -18.10 -0.03
N LEU A 153 -13.97 -17.09 -0.85
CA LEU A 153 -13.04 -16.48 -1.78
C LEU A 153 -11.83 -15.91 -1.04
N ARG A 154 -12.06 -15.08 -0.02
CA ARG A 154 -11.00 -14.48 0.79
C ARG A 154 -10.07 -15.54 1.37
N ARG A 155 -10.65 -16.60 1.99
CA ARG A 155 -9.87 -17.69 2.58
C ARG A 155 -9.08 -18.48 1.54
N PHE A 156 -9.69 -18.78 0.38
CA PHE A 156 -9.02 -19.48 -0.71
C PHE A 156 -7.79 -18.71 -1.21
N ILE A 157 -7.94 -17.43 -1.41
CA ILE A 157 -6.88 -16.55 -1.90
C ILE A 157 -5.78 -16.43 -0.84
N GLY A 158 -6.14 -16.20 0.41
CA GLY A 158 -5.21 -16.04 1.52
C GLY A 158 -4.38 -17.30 1.84
N THR A 159 -4.88 -18.50 1.50
CA THR A 159 -4.16 -19.76 1.77
C THR A 159 -3.18 -20.18 0.66
N ARG A 160 -3.19 -19.54 -0.51
CA ARG A 160 -2.36 -19.94 -1.65
C ARG A 160 -1.21 -18.95 -1.92
N PRO A 161 0.06 -19.31 -1.61
CA PRO A 161 1.22 -18.46 -1.90
C PRO A 161 1.38 -18.15 -3.41
N ALA A 162 1.00 -19.10 -4.28
CA ALA A 162 1.06 -18.91 -5.74
C ALA A 162 -0.05 -17.98 -6.25
N ALA A 163 -1.25 -18.05 -5.68
CA ALA A 163 -2.35 -17.12 -6.00
C ALA A 163 -2.00 -15.70 -5.54
N ARG A 164 -1.38 -15.51 -4.38
CA ARG A 164 -0.92 -14.20 -3.91
C ARG A 164 0.08 -13.53 -4.85
N ARG A 165 0.96 -14.29 -5.52
CA ARG A 165 1.98 -13.74 -6.44
C ARG A 165 1.42 -13.37 -7.81
N ARG A 166 0.42 -14.11 -8.32
CA ARG A 166 -0.15 -13.91 -9.66
C ARG A 166 -1.43 -13.07 -9.63
N THR A 167 -2.24 -13.22 -8.59
CA THR A 167 -3.59 -12.68 -8.50
C THR A 167 -3.66 -11.15 -8.40
N PRO A 168 -2.82 -10.43 -7.63
CA PRO A 168 -2.93 -8.97 -7.55
C PRO A 168 -2.78 -8.28 -8.90
N ASP A 169 -1.88 -8.76 -9.75
CA ASP A 169 -1.64 -8.17 -11.07
C ASP A 169 -2.82 -8.41 -12.02
N CYS A 170 -3.35 -9.64 -12.06
CA CYS A 170 -4.50 -10.00 -12.87
C CYS A 170 -5.79 -9.34 -12.36
N TRP A 171 -5.99 -9.28 -11.05
CA TRP A 171 -7.18 -8.71 -10.44
C TRP A 171 -7.27 -7.21 -10.64
N CYS A 172 -6.18 -6.52 -10.44
CA CYS A 172 -6.11 -5.11 -10.73
C CYS A 172 -6.30 -4.83 -12.23
N ARG A 173 -5.95 -5.72 -13.14
CA ARG A 173 -6.16 -5.54 -14.59
C ARG A 173 -7.62 -5.65 -15.02
N ARG A 174 -8.47 -6.40 -14.33
CA ARG A 174 -9.86 -6.67 -14.72
C ARG A 174 -10.93 -5.90 -13.96
N SER A 175 -10.60 -5.29 -12.82
CA SER A 175 -11.58 -4.58 -12.00
C SER A 175 -12.17 -3.35 -12.69
N THR A 176 -13.47 -3.29 -12.80
CA THR A 176 -14.23 -2.09 -13.16
C THR A 176 -14.32 -1.18 -11.93
N TRP A 177 -13.63 -0.15 -11.94
CA TRP A 177 -13.05 0.78 -10.99
C TRP A 177 -13.96 1.64 -10.13
N SER A 178 -15.25 1.43 -10.02
CA SER A 178 -16.11 2.34 -9.25
C SER A 178 -15.97 2.21 -7.72
N ALA A 179 -15.69 1.02 -7.22
CA ALA A 179 -15.68 0.75 -5.77
C ALA A 179 -14.35 1.03 -5.05
N CYS A 180 -13.21 0.73 -5.69
CA CYS A 180 -11.88 1.04 -5.13
C CYS A 180 -11.54 2.56 -5.16
N ARG A 181 -12.40 3.34 -5.82
CA ARG A 181 -12.22 4.77 -6.09
C ARG A 181 -12.20 5.63 -4.84
N VAL A 182 -12.95 5.30 -3.80
CA VAL A 182 -13.21 6.22 -2.68
C VAL A 182 -12.04 6.31 -1.70
N ARG A 183 -11.36 5.22 -1.39
CA ARG A 183 -10.26 5.22 -0.40
C ARG A 183 -8.92 5.64 -0.97
N TRP A 184 -8.54 5.11 -2.12
CA TRP A 184 -7.30 5.51 -2.79
C TRP A 184 -7.30 6.96 -3.26
N THR A 185 -8.45 7.50 -3.73
CA THR A 185 -8.54 8.92 -4.11
C THR A 185 -8.41 9.85 -2.92
N ARG A 186 -8.81 9.46 -1.71
CA ARG A 186 -8.54 10.25 -0.51
C ARG A 186 -7.05 10.28 -0.20
N CYS A 187 -6.38 9.13 -0.24
CA CYS A 187 -4.93 9.01 -0.06
C CYS A 187 -4.16 9.83 -1.12
N SER A 188 -4.48 9.67 -2.40
CA SER A 188 -3.76 10.32 -3.49
C SER A 188 -4.07 11.82 -3.65
N ARG A 189 -5.29 12.30 -3.34
CA ARG A 189 -5.64 13.74 -3.39
C ARG A 189 -5.01 14.52 -2.26
N ARG A 190 -4.97 13.97 -1.05
CA ARG A 190 -4.34 14.62 0.10
C ARG A 190 -2.83 14.67 -0.06
N TRP A 191 -2.26 13.65 -0.66
CA TRP A 191 -0.87 13.59 -1.02
C TRP A 191 -0.47 14.68 -2.04
N ARG A 192 -1.29 14.92 -3.10
CA ARG A 192 -1.07 16.03 -4.04
C ARG A 192 -1.13 17.41 -3.39
N ARG A 193 -2.11 17.65 -2.50
CA ARG A 193 -2.30 18.95 -1.84
C ARG A 193 -1.14 19.31 -0.89
N ARG A 194 -0.47 18.33 -0.29
CA ARG A 194 0.73 18.56 0.53
C ARG A 194 2.00 18.69 -0.30
N ALA A 195 2.09 18.06 -1.47
CA ALA A 195 3.23 18.20 -2.38
C ALA A 195 3.35 19.64 -2.92
N GLY A 196 2.22 20.32 -3.14
CA GLY A 196 2.19 21.70 -3.69
C GLY A 196 2.44 22.82 -2.68
N ARG A 197 2.39 22.55 -1.37
CA ARG A 197 2.51 23.63 -0.35
C ARG A 197 3.93 23.93 0.15
N HIS A 198 4.93 23.19 -0.28
CA HIS A 198 6.33 23.41 0.14
C HIS A 198 7.23 24.03 -0.94
N GLN A 199 6.64 24.56 -2.04
CA GLN A 199 7.42 25.20 -3.11
C GLN A 199 7.49 26.74 -3.02
N LEU A 200 6.99 27.36 -1.96
CA LEU A 200 7.09 28.82 -1.77
C LEU A 200 7.68 29.13 -0.39
N GLY A 201 8.92 28.72 -0.19
CA GLY A 201 9.85 29.35 0.75
C GLY A 201 10.91 30.02 -0.10
N SER A 202 10.68 31.28 -0.44
CA SER A 202 11.65 32.17 -1.08
C SER A 202 12.92 32.22 -0.23
N VAL A 203 14.01 31.71 -0.77
CA VAL A 203 15.37 32.00 -0.24
C VAL A 203 15.68 33.43 -0.70
N GLU A 204 15.63 34.37 0.23
CA GLU A 204 16.19 35.69 -0.02
C GLU A 204 17.68 35.59 -0.30
N PRO A 205 18.21 36.32 -1.29
CA PRO A 205 19.65 36.35 -1.56
C PRO A 205 20.38 37.07 -0.47
N VAL A 206 21.30 36.38 0.19
CA VAL A 206 22.24 36.98 1.14
C VAL A 206 23.07 38.04 0.40
N SER A 207 22.87 39.30 0.77
CA SER A 207 23.65 40.43 0.30
C SER A 207 25.13 40.30 0.73
N ARG A 208 26.05 40.42 -0.23
CA ARG A 208 27.50 40.47 0.00
C ARG A 208 27.88 41.73 0.80
N PRO A 209 28.78 41.62 1.78
CA PRO A 209 29.33 42.79 2.43
C PRO A 209 30.31 43.54 1.49
N PRO A 210 30.48 44.88 1.65
CA PRO A 210 31.35 45.67 0.81
C PRO A 210 32.82 45.39 1.09
N LYS A 211 33.63 45.35 0.02
CA LYS A 211 35.10 45.30 0.12
C LYS A 211 35.63 46.62 0.61
N ARG A 212 36.48 46.55 1.63
CA ARG A 212 37.55 47.55 1.89
C ARG A 212 38.87 46.94 1.54
#